data_a91910821b098063e87e7063ff597d02
#
_entry.id   a91910821b098063e87e7063ff597d02
#
_cell.length_a   1.000
_cell.length_b   1.000
_cell.length_c   1.000
_cell.angle_alpha   90.00
_cell.angle_beta   90.00
_cell.angle_gamma   90.00
#
_symmetry.space_group_name_H-M   'P 1'
#
loop_
_entity.id
_entity.type
_entity.pdbx_description
1 polymer ?
#
loop_
_entity_poly.entity_id
_entity_poly.type
_entity_poly.pdbx_seq_one_letter_code
_entity_poly.pdbx_strand_id
1 'polypeptide(L)'
;KLLSRYNNLIIFMPNIHEIYPEYSNKKYDLPIIANELCGKSRPEHFNGVITIIDKLFDLISPQVVIFGKKDYQQLFLVKEFTKYNYPKIEIIGGVTIRNKYGLALSSRNNLLPEKQLINAANLYKELQNIINQIKCSHNNNNRNIIESSIKKLEGLGWDIEYIEIRKVSDLCESSSKD
;
A
#
# COMPACT_ATOMS: atom_id res chain seq x y z
N LYS A 1 -9.42 -24.68 -1.05
CA LYS A 1 -8.53 -25.52 -1.89
C LYS A 1 -7.07 -25.03 -1.96
N LEU A 2 -6.79 -23.72 -2.17
CA LEU A 2 -5.40 -23.21 -2.24
C LEU A 2 -4.63 -23.37 -0.93
N LEU A 3 -5.28 -23.22 0.20
CA LEU A 3 -4.68 -23.26 1.52
C LEU A 3 -4.68 -24.66 2.17
N SER A 4 -5.42 -25.62 1.62
CA SER A 4 -5.56 -26.98 2.18
C SER A 4 -4.25 -27.80 2.21
N ARG A 5 -3.22 -27.34 1.52
CA ARG A 5 -1.88 -27.96 1.50
C ARG A 5 -1.00 -27.60 2.71
N TYR A 6 -1.45 -26.66 3.55
CA TYR A 6 -0.71 -26.23 4.73
C TYR A 6 -1.32 -26.82 5.99
N ASN A 7 -0.56 -27.64 6.72
CA ASN A 7 -1.06 -28.36 7.90
C ASN A 7 -1.21 -27.49 9.15
N ASN A 8 -0.53 -26.34 9.21
CA ASN A 8 -0.51 -25.45 10.38
C ASN A 8 -1.25 -24.13 10.10
N LEU A 9 -2.32 -24.20 9.31
CA LEU A 9 -3.10 -23.04 8.93
C LEU A 9 -4.42 -23.00 9.69
N ILE A 10 -4.68 -21.87 10.35
CA ILE A 10 -5.99 -21.52 10.91
C ILE A 10 -6.57 -20.39 10.08
N ILE A 11 -7.81 -20.55 9.62
CA ILE A 11 -8.54 -19.48 8.91
C ILE A 11 -9.50 -18.85 9.91
N PHE A 12 -9.21 -17.58 10.27
CA PHE A 12 -10.09 -16.77 11.10
C PHE A 12 -11.00 -15.96 10.19
N MET A 13 -12.30 -16.23 10.23
CA MET A 13 -13.32 -15.59 9.38
C MET A 13 -14.50 -15.11 10.23
N PRO A 14 -14.29 -14.11 11.06
CA PRO A 14 -15.36 -13.56 11.90
C PRO A 14 -16.39 -12.81 11.04
N ASN A 15 -17.63 -12.78 11.49
CA ASN A 15 -18.61 -11.85 10.93
C ASN A 15 -18.45 -10.44 11.53
N ILE A 16 -19.14 -9.48 10.94
CA ILE A 16 -18.99 -8.06 11.32
C ILE A 16 -19.41 -7.82 12.78
N HIS A 17 -20.41 -8.53 13.30
CA HIS A 17 -20.90 -8.38 14.67
C HIS A 17 -19.95 -8.99 15.70
N GLU A 18 -19.16 -9.98 15.32
CA GLU A 18 -18.13 -10.58 16.18
C GLU A 18 -16.93 -9.63 16.34
N ILE A 19 -16.59 -8.87 15.30
CA ILE A 19 -15.52 -7.87 15.37
C ILE A 19 -16.01 -6.58 16.02
N TYR A 20 -17.24 -6.16 15.70
CA TYR A 20 -17.84 -4.92 16.18
C TYR A 20 -19.16 -5.22 16.89
N PRO A 21 -19.11 -5.82 18.12
CA PRO A 21 -20.33 -6.09 18.88
C PRO A 21 -21.05 -4.81 19.29
N GLU A 22 -20.31 -3.72 19.44
CA GLU A 22 -20.83 -2.37 19.68
C GLU A 22 -20.22 -1.40 18.65
N TYR A 23 -21.01 -0.42 18.21
CA TYR A 23 -20.51 0.61 17.32
C TYR A 23 -19.53 1.53 18.07
N SER A 24 -18.26 1.43 17.74
CA SER A 24 -17.21 2.27 18.33
C SER A 24 -16.73 3.30 17.32
N ASN A 25 -16.89 4.57 17.64
CA ASN A 25 -16.32 5.71 16.90
C ASN A 25 -14.88 6.03 17.37
N LYS A 26 -14.09 5.02 17.72
CA LYS A 26 -12.70 5.23 18.14
C LYS A 26 -11.92 5.87 16.99
N LYS A 27 -11.42 7.08 17.21
CA LYS A 27 -10.50 7.73 16.29
C LYS A 27 -9.08 7.54 16.79
N TYR A 28 -8.18 7.33 15.82
CA TYR A 28 -6.76 7.18 16.11
C TYR A 28 -6.03 8.45 15.68
N ASP A 29 -5.06 8.85 16.49
CA ASP A 29 -4.13 9.92 16.13
C ASP A 29 -3.09 9.33 15.18
N LEU A 30 -3.37 9.47 13.87
CA LEU A 30 -2.50 8.97 12.80
C LEU A 30 -1.58 10.09 12.31
N PRO A 31 -0.36 9.74 11.84
CA PRO A 31 0.53 10.70 11.20
C PRO A 31 -0.15 11.42 10.03
N ILE A 32 0.26 12.67 9.76
CA ILE A 32 -0.29 13.54 8.72
C ILE A 32 -0.37 12.82 7.36
N ILE A 33 0.59 11.95 7.07
CA ILE A 33 0.63 11.15 5.84
C ILE A 33 -0.63 10.29 5.64
N ALA A 34 -1.41 9.99 6.69
CA ALA A 34 -2.68 9.30 6.55
C ALA A 34 -3.73 10.09 5.73
N ASN A 35 -3.56 11.41 5.61
CA ASN A 35 -4.42 12.30 4.85
C ASN A 35 -3.82 12.73 3.50
N GLU A 36 -2.63 12.25 3.18
CA GLU A 36 -1.94 12.49 1.91
C GLU A 36 -1.99 11.24 1.02
N LEU A 37 -1.46 11.33 -0.22
CA LEU A 37 -1.42 10.22 -1.17
C LEU A 37 -2.79 9.53 -1.31
N CYS A 38 -2.88 8.23 -1.03
CA CYS A 38 -4.16 7.50 -1.05
C CYS A 38 -5.19 8.06 -0.05
N GLY A 39 -4.75 8.65 1.06
CA GLY A 39 -5.64 9.25 2.06
C GLY A 39 -6.34 10.51 1.56
N LYS A 40 -5.72 11.25 0.63
CA LYS A 40 -6.29 12.45 0.03
C LYS A 40 -7.56 12.14 -0.79
N SER A 41 -7.51 11.07 -1.59
CA SER A 41 -8.66 10.62 -2.40
C SER A 41 -9.66 9.76 -1.61
N ARG A 42 -9.27 9.28 -0.42
CA ARG A 42 -10.07 8.39 0.42
C ARG A 42 -10.06 8.85 1.88
N PRO A 43 -10.77 9.94 2.21
CA PRO A 43 -10.87 10.41 3.59
C PRO A 43 -11.32 9.29 4.54
N GLU A 44 -10.79 9.26 5.75
CA GLU A 44 -11.08 8.27 6.82
C GLU A 44 -10.69 6.81 6.49
N HIS A 45 -10.16 6.52 5.29
CA HIS A 45 -9.79 5.16 4.90
C HIS A 45 -8.81 4.53 5.90
N PHE A 46 -7.74 5.23 6.24
CA PHE A 46 -6.72 4.69 7.14
C PHE A 46 -7.19 4.60 8.60
N ASN A 47 -8.10 5.44 9.04
CA ASN A 47 -8.77 5.25 10.33
C ASN A 47 -9.54 3.93 10.35
N GLY A 48 -10.28 3.61 9.28
CA GLY A 48 -10.95 2.33 9.14
C GLY A 48 -10.00 1.14 9.12
N VAL A 49 -8.87 1.25 8.40
CA VAL A 49 -7.83 0.22 8.37
C VAL A 49 -7.24 -0.02 9.76
N ILE A 50 -6.89 1.02 10.49
CA ILE A 50 -6.33 0.88 11.83
C ILE A 50 -7.37 0.33 12.81
N THR A 51 -8.64 0.74 12.68
CA THR A 51 -9.72 0.22 13.53
C THR A 51 -9.84 -1.31 13.44
N ILE A 52 -9.85 -1.87 12.22
CA ILE A 52 -9.93 -3.32 12.06
C ILE A 52 -8.67 -4.04 12.53
N ILE A 53 -7.49 -3.46 12.31
CA ILE A 53 -6.21 -4.02 12.74
C ILE A 53 -6.10 -4.03 14.27
N ASP A 54 -6.49 -2.95 14.93
CA ASP A 54 -6.55 -2.85 16.40
C ASP A 54 -7.40 -3.99 16.98
N LYS A 55 -8.62 -4.18 16.45
CA LYS A 55 -9.50 -5.27 16.84
C LYS A 55 -8.92 -6.66 16.61
N LEU A 56 -8.29 -6.88 15.46
CA LEU A 56 -7.65 -8.16 15.15
C LEU A 56 -6.46 -8.44 16.07
N PHE A 57 -5.68 -7.42 16.41
CA PHE A 57 -4.55 -7.58 17.34
C PHE A 57 -5.02 -7.90 18.75
N ASP A 58 -6.08 -7.26 19.24
CA ASP A 58 -6.69 -7.58 20.52
C ASP A 58 -7.23 -9.01 20.58
N LEU A 59 -7.92 -9.45 19.51
CA LEU A 59 -8.55 -10.77 19.48
C LEU A 59 -7.54 -11.91 19.31
N ILE A 60 -6.50 -11.71 18.50
CA ILE A 60 -5.56 -12.79 18.11
C ILE A 60 -4.28 -12.74 18.92
N SER A 61 -3.88 -11.56 19.41
CA SER A 61 -2.62 -11.32 20.10
C SER A 61 -1.41 -11.92 19.37
N PRO A 62 -1.19 -11.60 18.07
CA PRO A 62 -0.14 -12.23 17.28
C PRO A 62 1.25 -11.76 17.72
N GLN A 63 2.27 -12.60 17.55
CA GLN A 63 3.67 -12.21 17.75
C GLN A 63 4.25 -11.54 16.50
N VAL A 64 3.87 -12.02 15.33
CA VAL A 64 4.36 -11.54 14.03
C VAL A 64 3.18 -11.36 13.08
N VAL A 65 3.14 -10.25 12.36
CA VAL A 65 2.14 -9.98 11.34
C VAL A 65 2.80 -9.57 10.03
N ILE A 66 2.31 -10.10 8.92
CA ILE A 66 2.86 -9.81 7.58
C ILE A 66 1.88 -8.96 6.79
N PHE A 67 2.34 -7.79 6.34
CA PHE A 67 1.62 -6.92 5.41
C PHE A 67 2.36 -6.83 4.08
N GLY A 68 1.62 -6.77 2.97
CA GLY A 68 2.24 -6.61 1.65
C GLY A 68 2.82 -5.22 1.41
N LYS A 69 4.05 -5.12 0.89
CA LYS A 69 4.66 -3.86 0.45
C LYS A 69 3.93 -3.21 -0.74
N LYS A 70 2.99 -3.90 -1.37
CA LYS A 70 2.15 -3.35 -2.43
C LYS A 70 1.39 -2.11 -1.95
N ASP A 71 0.81 -2.18 -0.77
CA ASP A 71 0.07 -1.09 -0.14
C ASP A 71 0.98 -0.40 0.90
N TYR A 72 2.07 0.23 0.40
CA TYR A 72 3.20 0.68 1.22
C TYR A 72 2.83 1.75 2.25
N GLN A 73 1.96 2.70 1.90
CA GLN A 73 1.45 3.70 2.85
C GLN A 73 0.68 3.03 3.99
N GLN A 74 -0.13 2.01 3.70
CA GLN A 74 -0.81 1.23 4.73
C GLN A 74 0.19 0.51 5.64
N LEU A 75 1.20 -0.16 5.06
CA LEU A 75 2.25 -0.82 5.83
C LEU A 75 2.98 0.16 6.76
N PHE A 76 3.28 1.36 6.26
CA PHE A 76 3.93 2.41 7.04
C PHE A 76 3.06 2.83 8.24
N LEU A 77 1.79 3.16 8.00
CA LEU A 77 0.86 3.57 9.06
C LEU A 77 0.61 2.47 10.10
N VAL A 78 0.52 1.22 9.65
CA VAL A 78 0.39 0.07 10.56
C VAL A 78 1.63 -0.08 11.43
N LYS A 79 2.82 0.08 10.87
CA LYS A 79 4.06 0.04 11.66
C LYS A 79 4.11 1.14 12.71
N GLU A 80 3.78 2.37 12.34
CA GLU A 80 3.74 3.48 13.29
C GLU A 80 2.69 3.24 14.38
N PHE A 81 1.48 2.82 14.04
CA PHE A 81 0.45 2.48 15.00
C PHE A 81 0.90 1.37 15.96
N THR A 82 1.47 0.30 15.42
CA THR A 82 1.89 -0.88 16.20
C THR A 82 3.03 -0.55 17.16
N LYS A 83 3.97 0.28 16.76
CA LYS A 83 5.11 0.71 17.57
C LYS A 83 4.70 1.30 18.94
N TYR A 84 3.60 2.06 18.96
CA TYR A 84 3.13 2.72 20.17
C TYR A 84 2.07 1.90 20.93
N ASN A 85 1.22 1.18 20.23
CA ASN A 85 0.08 0.49 20.85
C ASN A 85 0.35 -0.99 21.14
N TYR A 86 1.19 -1.64 20.32
CA TYR A 86 1.49 -3.07 20.40
C TYR A 86 3.00 -3.35 20.22
N PRO A 87 3.87 -2.83 21.10
CA PRO A 87 5.34 -2.88 20.92
C PRO A 87 5.93 -4.29 20.89
N LYS A 88 5.15 -5.32 21.26
CA LYS A 88 5.56 -6.72 21.23
C LYS A 88 5.24 -7.41 19.90
N ILE A 89 4.45 -6.77 19.01
CA ILE A 89 4.09 -7.33 17.71
C ILE A 89 5.11 -6.89 16.66
N GLU A 90 5.74 -7.84 15.99
CA GLU A 90 6.63 -7.58 14.87
C GLU A 90 5.84 -7.43 13.57
N ILE A 91 6.02 -6.32 12.84
CA ILE A 91 5.39 -6.08 11.53
C ILE A 91 6.40 -6.31 10.40
N ILE A 92 6.19 -7.35 9.63
CA ILE A 92 7.03 -7.72 8.48
C ILE A 92 6.39 -7.24 7.17
N GLY A 93 7.17 -6.57 6.32
CA GLY A 93 6.77 -6.18 4.98
C GLY A 93 7.05 -7.28 3.95
N GLY A 94 6.01 -7.99 3.50
CA GLY A 94 6.11 -8.99 2.44
C GLY A 94 6.35 -8.36 1.05
N VAL A 95 7.19 -9.00 0.22
CA VAL A 95 7.48 -8.52 -1.13
C VAL A 95 6.24 -8.59 -2.03
N THR A 96 6.13 -7.63 -2.96
CA THR A 96 5.06 -7.62 -3.95
C THR A 96 5.32 -8.66 -5.02
N ILE A 97 4.48 -9.70 -5.06
CA ILE A 97 4.53 -10.72 -6.11
C ILE A 97 3.84 -10.19 -7.36
N ARG A 98 4.47 -10.39 -8.52
CA ARG A 98 3.99 -9.91 -9.81
C ARG A 98 3.86 -11.07 -10.79
N ASN A 99 2.96 -10.89 -11.76
CA ASN A 99 2.86 -11.83 -12.89
C ASN A 99 4.02 -11.63 -13.89
N LYS A 100 4.05 -12.45 -14.95
CA LYS A 100 5.07 -12.38 -16.00
C LYS A 100 5.16 -11.05 -16.77
N TYR A 101 4.14 -10.20 -16.66
CA TYR A 101 4.10 -8.87 -17.28
C TYR A 101 4.53 -7.75 -16.34
N GLY A 102 4.78 -8.05 -15.05
CA GLY A 102 5.12 -7.08 -14.03
C GLY A 102 3.93 -6.53 -13.23
N LEU A 103 2.69 -6.94 -13.55
CA LEU A 103 1.51 -6.53 -12.78
C LEU A 103 1.48 -7.22 -11.42
N ALA A 104 1.32 -6.44 -10.35
CA ALA A 104 1.17 -6.96 -9.00
C ALA A 104 -0.06 -7.87 -8.89
N LEU A 105 0.08 -9.01 -8.20
CA LEU A 105 -1.04 -9.92 -7.99
C LEU A 105 -2.11 -9.27 -7.11
N SER A 106 -3.36 -9.37 -7.56
CA SER A 106 -4.55 -8.91 -6.84
C SER A 106 -5.77 -9.70 -7.31
N SER A 107 -6.71 -9.98 -6.41
CA SER A 107 -8.01 -10.54 -6.78
C SER A 107 -8.81 -9.63 -7.72
N ARG A 108 -8.58 -8.31 -7.62
CA ARG A 108 -9.22 -7.31 -8.50
C ARG A 108 -8.74 -7.39 -9.96
N ASN A 109 -7.59 -8.02 -10.23
CA ASN A 109 -7.13 -8.21 -11.62
C ASN A 109 -8.12 -9.04 -12.45
N ASN A 110 -8.89 -9.92 -11.81
CA ASN A 110 -9.92 -10.72 -12.48
C ASN A 110 -11.09 -9.88 -13.01
N LEU A 111 -11.22 -8.63 -12.59
CA LEU A 111 -12.24 -7.70 -13.06
C LEU A 111 -11.82 -6.96 -14.35
N LEU A 112 -10.54 -7.08 -14.73
CA LEU A 112 -9.98 -6.40 -15.90
C LEU A 112 -10.12 -7.28 -17.15
N PRO A 113 -10.61 -6.74 -18.27
CA PRO A 113 -10.50 -7.38 -19.58
C PRO A 113 -9.03 -7.64 -19.94
N GLU A 114 -8.75 -8.65 -20.78
CA GLU A 114 -7.39 -9.08 -21.12
C GLU A 114 -6.51 -7.93 -21.64
N LYS A 115 -7.05 -7.08 -22.51
CA LYS A 115 -6.32 -5.89 -23.01
C LYS A 115 -5.92 -4.93 -21.88
N GLN A 116 -6.78 -4.75 -20.90
CA GLN A 116 -6.51 -3.88 -19.75
C GLN A 116 -5.51 -4.53 -18.78
N LEU A 117 -5.49 -5.86 -18.64
CA LEU A 117 -4.48 -6.57 -17.86
C LEU A 117 -3.06 -6.32 -18.41
N ILE A 118 -2.90 -6.33 -19.73
CA ILE A 118 -1.62 -6.04 -20.39
C ILE A 118 -1.26 -4.56 -20.16
N ASN A 119 -2.21 -3.66 -20.34
CA ASN A 119 -2.01 -2.23 -20.12
C ASN A 119 -1.67 -1.90 -18.65
N ALA A 120 -2.30 -2.59 -17.70
CA ALA A 120 -2.06 -2.40 -16.26
C ALA A 120 -0.60 -2.64 -15.84
N ALA A 121 0.14 -3.47 -16.57
CA ALA A 121 1.57 -3.69 -16.32
C ALA A 121 2.45 -2.48 -16.69
N ASN A 122 1.96 -1.54 -17.50
CA ASN A 122 2.74 -0.38 -17.93
C ASN A 122 3.03 0.58 -16.78
N LEU A 123 2.14 0.67 -15.78
CA LEU A 123 2.42 1.48 -14.59
C LEU A 123 3.73 1.07 -13.92
N TYR A 124 3.91 -0.22 -13.65
CA TYR A 124 5.14 -0.70 -13.01
C TYR A 124 6.38 -0.48 -13.87
N LYS A 125 6.27 -0.70 -15.18
CA LYS A 125 7.37 -0.42 -16.11
C LYS A 125 7.75 1.05 -16.09
N GLU A 126 6.76 1.95 -16.07
CA GLU A 126 7.03 3.38 -16.05
C GLU A 126 7.60 3.84 -14.71
N LEU A 127 7.14 3.30 -13.57
CA LEU A 127 7.77 3.56 -12.28
C LEU A 127 9.24 3.11 -12.23
N GLN A 128 9.59 1.96 -12.84
CA GLN A 128 10.99 1.52 -12.95
C GLN A 128 11.80 2.46 -13.86
N ASN A 129 11.19 2.96 -14.94
CA ASN A 129 11.81 3.94 -15.82
C ASN A 129 12.11 5.26 -15.09
N ILE A 130 11.15 5.77 -14.30
CA ILE A 130 11.35 6.96 -13.43
C ILE A 130 12.54 6.75 -12.50
N ILE A 131 12.59 5.61 -11.79
CA ILE A 131 13.69 5.27 -10.87
C ILE A 131 15.04 5.28 -11.59
N ASN A 132 15.11 4.68 -12.77
CA ASN A 132 16.34 4.62 -13.55
C ASN A 132 16.77 6.02 -14.04
N GLN A 133 15.83 6.83 -14.52
CA GLN A 133 16.14 8.20 -14.96
C GLN A 133 16.65 9.05 -13.79
N ILE A 134 16.03 8.96 -12.61
CA ILE A 134 16.45 9.70 -11.41
C ILE A 134 17.87 9.27 -11.00
N LYS A 135 18.16 7.97 -10.99
CA LYS A 135 19.49 7.45 -10.65
C LYS A 135 20.59 7.88 -11.62
N CYS A 136 20.25 8.04 -12.90
CA CYS A 136 21.19 8.45 -13.94
C CYS A 136 21.29 9.97 -14.08
N SER A 137 20.32 10.73 -13.58
CA SER A 137 20.29 12.18 -13.68
C SER A 137 21.19 12.81 -12.61
N HIS A 138 22.16 13.59 -13.03
CA HIS A 138 22.98 14.42 -12.13
C HIS A 138 22.31 15.75 -11.79
N ASN A 139 21.17 16.04 -12.43
CA ASN A 139 20.38 17.26 -12.22
C ASN A 139 19.09 16.90 -11.47
N ASN A 140 18.75 17.67 -10.43
CA ASN A 140 17.54 17.54 -9.60
C ASN A 140 16.24 17.83 -10.39
N ASN A 141 16.06 17.24 -11.58
CA ASN A 141 14.92 17.49 -12.45
C ASN A 141 13.82 16.41 -12.30
N ASN A 142 13.65 15.91 -11.06
CA ASN A 142 12.69 14.85 -10.73
C ASN A 142 11.26 15.19 -11.17
N ARG A 143 10.88 16.47 -11.08
CA ARG A 143 9.55 16.95 -11.47
C ARG A 143 9.26 16.71 -12.94
N ASN A 144 10.18 17.11 -13.83
CA ASN A 144 9.99 16.93 -15.28
C ASN A 144 9.93 15.44 -15.67
N ILE A 145 10.70 14.59 -15.00
CA ILE A 145 10.66 13.13 -15.22
C ILE A 145 9.28 12.59 -14.86
N ILE A 146 8.73 12.99 -13.71
CA ILE A 146 7.39 12.58 -13.26
C ILE A 146 6.31 13.08 -14.22
N GLU A 147 6.32 14.37 -14.57
CA GLU A 147 5.33 14.97 -15.48
C GLU A 147 5.34 14.32 -16.86
N SER A 148 6.53 14.01 -17.39
CA SER A 148 6.67 13.27 -18.66
C SER A 148 6.07 11.86 -18.57
N SER A 149 6.31 11.17 -17.46
CA SER A 149 5.80 9.82 -17.23
C SER A 149 4.28 9.80 -17.03
N ILE A 150 3.72 10.81 -16.35
CA ILE A 150 2.27 10.97 -16.23
C ILE A 150 1.65 11.13 -17.61
N LYS A 151 2.13 12.07 -18.45
CA LYS A 151 1.63 12.28 -19.82
C LYS A 151 1.68 11.02 -20.65
N LYS A 152 2.74 10.23 -20.51
CA LYS A 152 2.89 8.95 -21.23
C LYS A 152 1.83 7.94 -20.79
N LEU A 153 1.54 7.82 -19.49
CA LEU A 153 0.52 6.92 -18.98
C LEU A 153 -0.89 7.39 -19.37
N GLU A 154 -1.16 8.70 -19.30
CA GLU A 154 -2.42 9.30 -19.79
C GLU A 154 -2.65 9.00 -21.27
N GLY A 155 -1.60 9.09 -22.10
CA GLY A 155 -1.64 8.68 -23.51
C GLY A 155 -1.96 7.19 -23.74
N LEU A 156 -1.78 6.34 -22.71
CA LEU A 156 -2.18 4.93 -22.70
C LEU A 156 -3.58 4.70 -22.09
N GLY A 157 -4.30 5.78 -21.78
CA GLY A 157 -5.66 5.74 -21.24
C GLY A 157 -5.72 5.56 -19.72
N TRP A 158 -4.65 5.92 -19.00
CA TRP A 158 -4.66 5.95 -17.54
C TRP A 158 -5.20 7.29 -17.03
N ASP A 159 -5.98 7.20 -15.95
CA ASP A 159 -6.31 8.34 -15.10
C ASP A 159 -5.39 8.30 -13.88
N ILE A 160 -4.47 9.26 -13.79
CA ILE A 160 -3.39 9.27 -12.79
C ILE A 160 -3.76 10.19 -11.64
N GLU A 161 -4.06 9.64 -10.48
CA GLU A 161 -4.28 10.43 -9.26
C GLU A 161 -2.96 11.11 -8.81
N TYR A 162 -1.85 10.37 -8.75
CA TYR A 162 -0.53 10.90 -8.41
C TYR A 162 0.60 9.92 -8.77
N ILE A 163 1.77 10.48 -9.00
CA ILE A 163 3.08 9.81 -8.94
C ILE A 163 4.00 10.73 -8.16
N GLU A 164 4.51 10.28 -7.03
CA GLU A 164 5.30 11.10 -6.12
C GLU A 164 6.54 10.37 -5.61
N ILE A 165 7.58 11.15 -5.30
CA ILE A 165 8.80 10.66 -4.65
C ILE A 165 8.72 11.09 -3.19
N ARG A 166 8.83 10.12 -2.32
CA ARG A 166 8.71 10.31 -0.87
C ARG A 166 9.90 9.69 -0.15
N LYS A 167 10.27 10.25 0.98
CA LYS A 167 11.30 9.68 1.86
C LYS A 167 10.83 8.34 2.40
N VAL A 168 11.74 7.37 2.48
CA VAL A 168 11.43 6.03 3.01
C VAL A 168 11.16 6.06 4.51
N SER A 169 11.79 7.01 5.23
CA SER A 169 11.72 7.11 6.69
C SER A 169 10.34 7.50 7.23
N ASP A 170 9.66 8.42 6.55
CA ASP A 170 8.45 9.07 7.06
C ASP A 170 7.38 9.37 6.01
N LEU A 171 7.66 9.02 4.75
CA LEU A 171 6.85 9.33 3.57
C LEU A 171 6.59 10.83 3.35
N CYS A 172 7.37 11.70 4.00
CA CYS A 172 7.35 13.13 3.68
C CYS A 172 7.88 13.39 2.27
N GLU A 173 7.54 14.55 1.70
CA GLU A 173 8.10 14.97 0.42
C GLU A 173 9.63 14.94 0.47
N SER A 174 10.24 14.38 -0.58
CA SER A 174 11.70 14.41 -0.71
C SER A 174 12.11 15.79 -1.14
N SER A 175 12.97 16.45 -0.36
CA SER A 175 13.65 17.66 -0.82
C SER A 175 14.70 17.26 -1.85
N SER A 176 14.99 18.14 -2.81
CA SER A 176 15.96 17.89 -3.88
C SER A 176 17.41 17.62 -3.39
N LYS A 177 17.60 17.49 -2.10
CA LYS A 177 18.91 17.25 -1.43
C LYS A 177 18.98 15.92 -0.68
N ASP A 178 17.92 15.12 -0.65
CA ASP A 178 17.88 13.81 0.04
C ASP A 178 18.15 12.64 -0.89
#